data_1af159a410a72a42daef4fc4cd5fb8d6
#
_entry.id   1af159a410a72a42daef4fc4cd5fb8d6
#
_cell.length_a   1.000
_cell.length_b   1.000
_cell.length_c   1.000
_cell.angle_alpha   90.00
_cell.angle_beta   90.00
_cell.angle_gamma   90.00
#
_symmetry.space_group_name_H-M   'P 1'
#
loop_
_entity.id
_entity.type
_entity.pdbx_description
1 polymer ?
#
loop_
_entity_poly.entity_id
_entity_poly.type
_entity_poly.pdbx_seq_one_letter_code
_entity_poly.pdbx_strand_id
1 'polypeptide(L)'
;NYPVGLASPALQSQFGGFPTIPVTWVIDRDGQVEQKNHGANPFEVFDAEVRTLLGLPTSIHVARVDQLSPNGKVGTIDIPGIAADLRALTPSQREAVLDKLNNQACTCGCDWSLATCRVQDPNCGFSLPQARQVIASIKK
;
A
#
# COMPACT_ATOMS: atom_id res chain seq x y z
N ASN A 1 -9.01 4.14 27.97
CA ASN A 1 -9.82 2.96 27.69
C ASN A 1 -10.32 2.99 26.26
N TYR A 2 -10.11 1.92 25.51
CA TYR A 2 -10.65 1.71 24.17
C TYR A 2 -11.47 0.41 24.17
N PRO A 3 -12.55 0.33 23.36
CA PRO A 3 -13.37 -0.87 23.29
C PRO A 3 -12.59 -2.03 22.67
N VAL A 4 -12.76 -3.21 23.24
CA VAL A 4 -12.18 -4.46 22.74
C VAL A 4 -13.32 -5.46 22.54
N GLY A 5 -13.30 -6.17 21.41
CA GLY A 5 -14.30 -7.18 21.09
C GLY A 5 -13.70 -8.34 20.29
N LEU A 6 -14.43 -9.45 20.24
CA LEU A 6 -14.09 -10.57 19.38
C LEU A 6 -14.69 -10.35 17.98
N ALA A 7 -13.86 -10.49 16.97
CA ALA A 7 -14.31 -10.39 15.58
C ALA A 7 -15.05 -11.67 15.18
N SER A 8 -16.35 -11.54 14.87
CA SER A 8 -17.11 -12.63 14.27
C SER A 8 -16.64 -12.94 12.84
N PRO A 9 -16.88 -14.14 12.30
CA PRO A 9 -16.55 -14.45 10.89
C PRO A 9 -17.18 -13.47 9.89
N ALA A 10 -18.40 -12.99 10.18
CA ALA A 10 -19.08 -12.00 9.36
C ALA A 10 -18.32 -10.65 9.36
N LEU A 11 -17.89 -10.19 10.54
CA LEU A 11 -17.10 -8.97 10.67
C LEU A 11 -15.75 -9.12 9.96
N GLN A 12 -15.08 -10.25 10.13
CA GLN A 12 -13.82 -10.54 9.44
C GLN A 12 -13.98 -10.46 7.91
N SER A 13 -15.07 -11.02 7.39
CA SER A 13 -15.38 -10.99 5.96
C SER A 13 -15.61 -9.56 5.45
N GLN A 14 -16.32 -8.71 6.22
CA GLN A 14 -16.57 -7.31 5.86
C GLN A 14 -15.27 -6.49 5.74
N PHE A 15 -14.25 -6.82 6.53
CA PHE A 15 -12.94 -6.19 6.48
C PHE A 15 -11.94 -6.88 5.53
N GLY A 16 -12.41 -7.77 4.65
CA GLY A 16 -11.56 -8.46 3.67
C GLY A 16 -10.69 -9.58 4.27
N GLY A 17 -11.06 -10.09 5.43
CA GLY A 17 -10.29 -11.13 6.14
C GLY A 17 -9.04 -10.60 6.86
N PHE A 18 -8.41 -11.49 7.64
CA PHE A 18 -7.17 -11.19 8.38
C PHE A 18 -6.09 -12.21 8.02
N PRO A 19 -5.47 -12.10 6.84
CA PRO A 19 -4.45 -13.07 6.41
C PRO A 19 -3.19 -13.02 7.27
N THR A 20 -2.97 -11.90 7.96
CA THR A 20 -1.85 -11.69 8.89
C THR A 20 -2.32 -10.95 10.13
N ILE A 21 -1.53 -11.00 11.22
CA ILE A 21 -1.77 -10.27 12.46
C ILE A 21 -0.46 -9.55 12.83
N PRO A 22 -0.54 -8.29 13.28
CA PRO A 22 -1.71 -7.42 13.37
C PRO A 22 -2.14 -6.85 12.01
N VAL A 23 -3.41 -6.47 11.89
CA VAL A 23 -3.91 -5.62 10.81
C VAL A 23 -4.54 -4.39 11.43
N THR A 24 -4.14 -3.20 10.97
CA THR A 24 -4.66 -1.93 11.47
C THR A 24 -5.31 -1.17 10.34
N TRP A 25 -6.54 -0.71 10.56
CA TRP A 25 -7.24 0.20 9.66
C TRP A 25 -7.26 1.60 10.24
N VAL A 26 -6.91 2.58 9.44
CA VAL A 26 -7.14 3.98 9.76
C VAL A 26 -8.43 4.40 9.05
N ILE A 27 -9.41 4.81 9.83
CA ILE A 27 -10.76 5.13 9.37
C ILE A 27 -10.99 6.62 9.66
N ASP A 28 -11.50 7.34 8.65
CA ASP A 28 -11.83 8.73 8.81
C ASP A 28 -13.14 8.93 9.63
N ARG A 29 -13.50 10.20 9.85
CA ARG A 29 -14.70 10.56 10.60
C ARG A 29 -16.02 10.24 9.89
N ASP A 30 -15.97 9.97 8.59
CA ASP A 30 -17.12 9.59 7.76
C ASP A 30 -17.26 8.06 7.66
N GLY A 31 -16.38 7.32 8.35
CA GLY A 31 -16.39 5.85 8.39
C GLY A 31 -15.71 5.20 7.18
N GLN A 32 -14.97 5.97 6.37
CA GLN A 32 -14.25 5.43 5.23
C GLN A 32 -12.86 4.92 5.64
N VAL A 33 -12.47 3.78 5.09
CA VAL A 33 -11.13 3.23 5.32
C VAL A 33 -10.13 4.01 4.45
N GLU A 34 -9.26 4.77 5.09
CA GLU A 34 -8.23 5.56 4.42
C GLU A 34 -6.91 4.80 4.27
N GLN A 35 -6.58 3.93 5.24
CA GLN A 35 -5.37 3.13 5.23
C GLN A 35 -5.62 1.74 5.82
N LYS A 36 -4.93 0.73 5.28
CA LYS A 36 -4.91 -0.64 5.81
C LYS A 36 -3.45 -1.09 5.96
N ASN A 37 -3.01 -1.24 7.18
CA ASN A 37 -1.65 -1.63 7.52
C ASN A 37 -1.59 -3.11 7.86
N HIS A 38 -0.73 -3.87 7.19
CA HIS A 38 -0.45 -5.28 7.44
C HIS A 38 0.86 -5.43 8.22
N GLY A 39 0.79 -6.22 9.32
CA GLY A 39 1.94 -6.42 10.19
C GLY A 39 2.16 -5.27 11.18
N ALA A 40 3.23 -5.40 11.97
CA ALA A 40 3.63 -4.38 12.92
C ALA A 40 4.38 -3.25 12.21
N ASN A 41 3.83 -2.05 12.25
CA ASN A 41 4.47 -0.85 11.74
C ASN A 41 5.01 0.01 12.88
N PRO A 42 6.08 0.80 12.65
CA PRO A 42 6.56 1.79 13.60
C PRO A 42 5.47 2.83 13.92
N PHE A 43 5.53 3.39 15.13
CA PHE A 43 4.58 4.42 15.58
C PHE A 43 4.53 5.62 14.61
N GLU A 44 5.67 5.99 14.04
CA GLU A 44 5.83 7.12 13.13
C GLU A 44 4.96 6.99 11.86
N VAL A 45 4.68 5.77 11.42
CA VAL A 45 3.78 5.50 10.29
C VAL A 45 2.35 5.88 10.65
N PHE A 46 1.87 5.37 11.79
CA PHE A 46 0.52 5.68 12.28
C PHE A 46 0.33 7.17 12.60
N ASP A 47 1.35 7.80 13.22
CA ASP A 47 1.32 9.23 13.49
C ASP A 47 1.22 10.04 12.19
N ALA A 48 1.98 9.67 11.15
CA ALA A 48 1.93 10.33 9.86
C ALA A 48 0.57 10.17 9.15
N GLU A 49 -0.03 8.98 9.20
CA GLU A 49 -1.35 8.71 8.64
C GLU A 49 -2.43 9.56 9.31
N VAL A 50 -2.46 9.55 10.64
CA VAL A 50 -3.41 10.35 11.42
C VAL A 50 -3.21 11.86 11.19
N ARG A 51 -1.96 12.34 11.17
CA ARG A 51 -1.64 13.74 10.85
C ARG A 51 -2.13 14.14 9.47
N THR A 52 -1.94 13.27 8.48
CA THR A 52 -2.42 13.52 7.12
C THR A 52 -3.94 13.68 7.07
N LEU A 53 -4.69 12.83 7.77
CA LEU A 53 -6.15 12.94 7.87
C LEU A 53 -6.61 14.21 8.60
N LEU A 54 -5.82 14.68 9.54
CA LEU A 54 -6.10 15.91 10.30
C LEU A 54 -5.58 17.17 9.59
N GLY A 55 -4.94 17.05 8.43
CA GLY A 55 -4.32 18.19 7.73
C GLY A 55 -3.11 18.77 8.46
N LEU A 56 -2.47 18.01 9.34
CA LEU A 56 -1.30 18.43 10.10
C LEU A 56 0.00 18.14 9.32
N PRO A 57 1.06 18.92 9.53
CA PRO A 57 2.35 18.64 8.93
C PRO A 57 2.89 17.26 9.34
N THR A 58 3.44 16.53 8.37
CA THR A 58 4.14 15.26 8.59
C THR A 58 5.47 15.25 7.82
N SER A 59 6.46 14.56 8.37
CA SER A 59 7.76 14.33 7.72
C SER A 59 7.75 13.11 6.80
N ILE A 60 6.74 12.26 6.90
CA ILE A 60 6.55 11.07 6.09
C ILE A 60 5.48 11.35 5.04
N HIS A 61 5.77 11.02 3.78
CA HIS A 61 4.77 11.12 2.72
C HIS A 61 3.81 9.94 2.80
N VAL A 62 2.56 10.23 3.10
CA VAL A 62 1.46 9.25 3.07
C VAL A 62 0.71 9.45 1.75
N ALA A 63 0.76 8.44 0.88
CA ALA A 63 0.00 8.47 -0.37
C ALA A 63 -1.47 8.18 -0.07
N ARG A 64 -2.36 9.08 -0.49
CA ARG A 64 -3.81 8.91 -0.34
C ARG A 64 -4.38 8.08 -1.49
N VAL A 65 -5.51 7.43 -1.24
CA VAL A 65 -6.23 6.63 -2.26
C VAL A 65 -6.65 7.47 -3.46
N ASP A 66 -6.94 8.76 -3.25
CA ASP A 66 -7.25 9.72 -4.31
C ASP A 66 -6.06 10.03 -5.25
N GLN A 67 -4.84 9.66 -4.85
CA GLN A 67 -3.64 9.72 -5.71
C GLN A 67 -3.50 8.52 -6.65
N LEU A 68 -4.35 7.51 -6.48
CA LEU A 68 -4.49 6.44 -7.46
C LEU A 68 -5.23 6.97 -8.69
N SER A 69 -4.87 6.47 -9.87
CA SER A 69 -5.62 6.80 -11.09
C SER A 69 -7.08 6.37 -10.95
N PRO A 70 -8.03 6.94 -11.74
CA PRO A 70 -9.45 6.61 -11.66
C PRO A 70 -9.79 5.12 -11.75
N ASN A 71 -8.85 4.31 -12.23
CA ASN A 71 -8.98 2.85 -12.36
C ASN A 71 -8.32 2.09 -11.20
N GLY A 72 -7.97 2.76 -10.10
CA GLY A 72 -7.22 2.15 -8.99
C GLY A 72 -5.78 1.78 -9.33
N LYS A 73 -5.27 2.21 -10.50
CA LYS A 73 -3.90 1.95 -10.93
C LYS A 73 -2.94 3.02 -10.45
N VAL A 74 -1.78 2.62 -9.97
CA VAL A 74 -0.70 3.53 -9.62
C VAL A 74 -0.05 4.04 -10.90
N GLY A 75 -0.17 5.34 -11.17
CA GLY A 75 0.42 6.00 -12.34
C GLY A 75 1.73 6.73 -12.08
N THR A 76 2.13 6.86 -10.81
CA THR A 76 3.38 7.54 -10.42
C THR A 76 4.59 6.62 -10.51
N ILE A 77 5.76 7.22 -10.77
CA ILE A 77 7.06 6.55 -10.66
C ILE A 77 7.66 6.65 -9.26
N ASP A 78 7.06 7.45 -8.38
CA ASP A 78 7.53 7.66 -7.01
C ASP A 78 6.98 6.58 -6.06
N ILE A 79 7.11 5.31 -6.49
CA ILE A 79 6.69 4.15 -5.70
C ILE A 79 7.75 3.85 -4.64
N PRO A 80 7.37 3.79 -3.35
CA PRO A 80 8.31 3.57 -2.26
C PRO A 80 9.18 2.31 -2.45
N GLY A 81 10.50 2.46 -2.26
CA GLY A 81 11.49 1.38 -2.33
C GLY A 81 11.93 0.98 -3.74
N ILE A 82 11.29 1.48 -4.81
CA ILE A 82 11.66 1.20 -6.20
C ILE A 82 11.72 2.45 -7.09
N ALA A 83 11.48 3.64 -6.56
CA ALA A 83 11.48 4.88 -7.32
C ALA A 83 12.79 5.12 -8.09
N ALA A 84 13.94 4.86 -7.46
CA ALA A 84 15.25 4.99 -8.11
C ALA A 84 15.42 3.99 -9.26
N ASP A 85 14.96 2.75 -9.08
CA ASP A 85 15.02 1.73 -10.10
C ASP A 85 14.14 2.12 -11.30
N LEU A 86 12.93 2.66 -11.06
CA LEU A 86 12.01 3.12 -12.10
C LEU A 86 12.58 4.32 -12.89
N ARG A 87 13.24 5.24 -12.21
CA ARG A 87 13.88 6.41 -12.88
C ARG A 87 15.03 5.99 -13.79
N ALA A 88 15.71 4.88 -13.48
CA ALA A 88 16.83 4.36 -14.28
C ALA A 88 16.38 3.58 -15.53
N LEU A 89 15.08 3.34 -15.73
CA LEU A 89 14.52 2.65 -16.89
C LEU A 89 14.26 3.61 -18.05
N THR A 90 14.28 3.06 -19.27
CA THR A 90 13.73 3.78 -20.43
C THR A 90 12.23 4.02 -20.29
N PRO A 91 11.64 5.01 -20.98
CA PRO A 91 10.19 5.25 -20.93
C PRO A 91 9.35 4.00 -21.22
N SER A 92 9.72 3.25 -22.25
CA SER A 92 9.03 2.02 -22.66
C SER A 92 9.14 0.90 -21.60
N GLN A 93 10.34 0.70 -21.03
CA GLN A 93 10.52 -0.27 -19.94
C GLN A 93 9.73 0.12 -18.69
N ARG A 94 9.70 1.40 -18.37
CA ARG A 94 8.97 1.95 -17.22
C ARG A 94 7.47 1.70 -17.35
N GLU A 95 6.89 1.97 -18.52
CA GLU A 95 5.49 1.70 -18.80
C GLU A 95 5.17 0.21 -18.64
N ALA A 96 6.00 -0.67 -19.21
CA ALA A 96 5.83 -2.12 -19.08
C ALA A 96 5.94 -2.61 -17.61
N VAL A 97 6.85 -2.02 -16.81
CA VAL A 97 6.97 -2.33 -15.40
C VAL A 97 5.73 -1.87 -14.64
N LEU A 98 5.28 -0.62 -14.85
CA LEU A 98 4.09 -0.08 -14.18
C LEU A 98 2.84 -0.90 -14.52
N ASP A 99 2.67 -1.26 -15.78
CA ASP A 99 1.55 -2.12 -16.18
C ASP A 99 1.58 -3.46 -15.44
N LYS A 100 2.74 -4.11 -15.40
CA LYS A 100 2.91 -5.40 -14.72
C LYS A 100 2.70 -5.31 -13.21
N LEU A 101 3.22 -4.26 -12.55
CA LEU A 101 3.03 -4.02 -11.13
C LEU A 101 1.56 -3.75 -10.77
N ASN A 102 0.81 -3.09 -11.65
CA ASN A 102 -0.61 -2.81 -11.46
C ASN A 102 -1.51 -4.03 -11.71
N ASN A 103 -1.08 -4.99 -12.53
CA ASN A 103 -1.86 -6.17 -12.89
C ASN A 103 -1.47 -7.43 -12.10
N GLN A 104 -0.36 -7.41 -11.37
CA GLN A 104 0.09 -8.55 -10.56
C GLN A 104 -0.30 -8.35 -9.10
N ALA A 105 -1.03 -9.33 -8.52
CA ALA A 105 -1.40 -9.32 -7.12
C ALA A 105 -0.19 -9.49 -6.21
N CYS A 106 -0.18 -8.80 -5.06
CA CYS A 106 0.78 -9.03 -4.00
C CYS A 106 0.45 -10.33 -3.26
N THR A 107 1.46 -11.14 -2.95
CA THR A 107 1.28 -12.42 -2.25
C THR A 107 1.16 -12.29 -0.73
N CYS A 108 1.09 -11.06 -0.18
CA CYS A 108 0.88 -10.85 1.26
C CYS A 108 -0.56 -11.10 1.73
N GLY A 109 -1.50 -11.35 0.81
CA GLY A 109 -2.92 -11.55 1.12
C GLY A 109 -3.73 -10.27 1.30
N CYS A 110 -3.20 -9.12 0.86
CA CYS A 110 -3.90 -7.84 0.95
C CYS A 110 -4.91 -7.58 -0.19
N ASP A 111 -5.02 -8.48 -1.17
CA ASP A 111 -5.84 -8.36 -2.39
C ASP A 111 -5.51 -7.15 -3.27
N TRP A 112 -4.41 -6.45 -2.99
CA TRP A 112 -3.93 -5.32 -3.78
C TRP A 112 -2.95 -5.77 -4.87
N SER A 113 -2.85 -4.96 -5.91
CA SER A 113 -1.76 -5.08 -6.86
C SER A 113 -0.41 -4.79 -6.18
N LEU A 114 0.70 -5.24 -6.79
CA LEU A 114 2.04 -4.94 -6.29
C LEU A 114 2.28 -3.43 -6.21
N ALA A 115 1.82 -2.67 -7.20
CA ALA A 115 1.95 -1.22 -7.21
C ALA A 115 1.19 -0.59 -6.05
N THR A 116 -0.08 -0.95 -5.88
CA THR A 116 -0.93 -0.45 -4.79
C THR A 116 -0.38 -0.85 -3.42
N CYS A 117 0.04 -2.10 -3.26
CA CYS A 117 0.64 -2.58 -2.01
C CYS A 117 1.91 -1.81 -1.66
N ARG A 118 2.77 -1.48 -2.64
CA ARG A 118 3.98 -0.66 -2.39
C ARG A 118 3.67 0.77 -1.98
N VAL A 119 2.57 1.33 -2.46
CA VAL A 119 2.14 2.69 -2.10
C VAL A 119 1.46 2.70 -0.74
N GLN A 120 0.53 1.78 -0.50
CA GLN A 120 -0.29 1.74 0.70
C GLN A 120 0.41 1.12 1.92
N ASP A 121 1.30 0.14 1.69
CA ASP A 121 2.10 -0.51 2.73
C ASP A 121 3.58 -0.58 2.30
N PRO A 122 4.33 0.52 2.42
CA PRO A 122 5.75 0.56 2.08
C PRO A 122 6.63 -0.43 2.86
N ASN A 123 6.14 -0.91 4.00
CA ASN A 123 6.84 -1.86 4.86
C ASN A 123 6.49 -3.33 4.58
N CYS A 124 5.60 -3.59 3.62
CA CYS A 124 5.26 -4.96 3.23
C CYS A 124 6.50 -5.73 2.78
N GLY A 125 6.85 -6.76 3.55
CA GLY A 125 8.02 -7.60 3.27
C GLY A 125 7.91 -8.45 2.00
N PHE A 126 6.69 -8.61 1.47
CA PHE A 126 6.43 -9.42 0.26
C PHE A 126 6.45 -8.58 -1.01
N SER A 127 5.90 -7.37 -0.99
CA SER A 127 5.73 -6.57 -2.21
C SER A 127 7.05 -6.02 -2.75
N LEU A 128 8.00 -5.65 -1.91
CA LEU A 128 9.27 -5.08 -2.37
C LEU A 128 10.13 -6.08 -3.17
N PRO A 129 10.39 -7.31 -2.68
CA PRO A 129 11.13 -8.32 -3.46
C PRO A 129 10.44 -8.63 -4.79
N GLN A 130 9.12 -8.77 -4.79
CA GLN A 130 8.34 -9.06 -5.99
C GLN A 130 8.40 -7.92 -7.01
N ALA A 131 8.27 -6.67 -6.55
CA ALA A 131 8.40 -5.50 -7.43
C ALA A 131 9.79 -5.40 -8.08
N ARG A 132 10.85 -5.64 -7.32
CA ARG A 132 12.21 -5.71 -7.85
C ARG A 132 12.41 -6.84 -8.85
N GLN A 133 11.77 -7.98 -8.63
CA GLN A 133 11.80 -9.12 -9.56
C GLN A 133 11.11 -8.77 -10.89
N VAL A 134 9.99 -8.05 -10.85
CA VAL A 134 9.31 -7.52 -12.04
C VAL A 134 10.25 -6.59 -12.82
N ILE A 135 10.89 -5.63 -12.13
CA ILE A 135 11.85 -4.70 -12.76
C ILE A 135 13.01 -5.47 -13.42
N ALA A 136 13.59 -6.44 -12.71
CA ALA A 136 14.70 -7.26 -13.24
C ALA A 136 14.29 -8.08 -14.47
N SER A 137 13.03 -8.53 -14.54
CA SER A 137 12.51 -9.29 -15.67
C SER A 137 12.37 -8.48 -16.96
N ILE A 138 12.19 -7.17 -16.85
CA ILE A 138 11.97 -6.25 -17.98
C ILE A 138 13.28 -5.55 -18.39
N LYS A 139 14.23 -5.43 -17.46
CA LYS A 139 15.51 -4.77 -17.70
C LYS A 139 16.48 -5.59 -18.60
N LYS A 140 16.12 -6.86 -18.83
CA LYS A 140 16.85 -7.76 -19.74
C LYS A 140 16.51 -7.41 -21.20
#